data_8bcf4202b3acba8aa4bfa3556ecd0139
#
_entry.id   8bcf4202b3acba8aa4bfa3556ecd0139
#
_cell.length_a   1.000
_cell.length_b   1.000
_cell.length_c   1.000
_cell.angle_alpha   90.00
_cell.angle_beta   90.00
_cell.angle_gamma   90.00
#
_symmetry.space_group_name_H-M   'P 1'
#
loop_
_entity.id
_entity.type
_entity.pdbx_description
1 polymer ?
#
loop_
_entity_poly.entity_id
_entity_poly.type
_entity_poly.pdbx_seq_one_letter_code
_entity_poly.pdbx_strand_id
1 'polypeptide(L)'
;MSNENWDPAVGMQQDPNSNKDNKKTIFITIGLLLAAIIGAPTLMISIFNRERSNRDGEYAYTKTLENLIRNVGTEIKERNDCENGVQGYYLFEKIPGKKTIDEIVICNNNYMFNKPNPTEYWRLLAHESTHIMQACLGTNLYGSYQIKDMSYELMDQDENSYRTIHSAYSLSKEDNEIEARWMELQPKQYVIDTLRKQCMERPQDS
;
A
#
# COMPACT_ATOMS: atom_id res chain seq x y z
N MET A 1 7.24 14.97 27.91
CA MET A 1 7.47 14.40 26.57
C MET A 1 7.49 12.91 26.75
N SER A 2 6.35 12.25 26.53
CA SER A 2 6.22 10.78 26.63
C SER A 2 6.78 10.18 25.36
N ASN A 3 7.85 9.38 25.48
CA ASN A 3 8.30 8.47 24.42
C ASN A 3 7.22 7.38 24.28
N GLU A 4 6.22 7.62 23.46
CA GLU A 4 5.37 6.54 23.00
C GLU A 4 6.22 5.69 22.05
N ASN A 5 6.64 4.52 22.55
CA ASN A 5 7.22 3.47 21.73
C ASN A 5 6.18 3.10 20.66
N TRP A 6 6.44 3.47 19.43
CA TRP A 6 5.69 3.00 18.29
C TRP A 6 5.91 1.49 18.19
N ASP A 7 4.83 0.70 18.34
CA ASP A 7 4.90 -0.75 18.25
C ASP A 7 4.71 -1.17 16.78
N PRO A 8 5.76 -1.60 16.09
CA PRO A 8 5.70 -1.98 14.68
C PRO A 8 5.01 -3.34 14.44
N ALA A 9 4.64 -4.06 15.52
CA ALA A 9 4.18 -5.44 15.42
C ALA A 9 2.76 -5.61 14.85
N VAL A 10 2.04 -4.50 14.56
CA VAL A 10 0.69 -4.57 13.98
C VAL A 10 0.77 -4.15 12.50
N GLY A 11 1.50 -4.94 11.74
CA GLY A 11 1.51 -4.84 10.29
C GLY A 11 0.20 -5.33 9.66
N MET A 12 0.06 -5.12 8.36
CA MET A 12 -1.10 -5.59 7.59
C MET A 12 -1.35 -7.08 7.83
N GLN A 13 -2.38 -7.42 8.61
CA GLN A 13 -2.89 -8.78 8.68
C GLN A 13 -3.69 -9.09 7.41
N GLN A 14 -3.36 -10.19 6.75
CA GLN A 14 -4.21 -10.72 5.68
C GLN A 14 -5.56 -11.15 6.28
N ASP A 15 -6.65 -10.67 5.70
CA ASP A 15 -7.97 -11.25 5.93
C ASP A 15 -7.99 -12.68 5.35
N PRO A 16 -8.16 -13.71 6.17
CA PRO A 16 -8.21 -15.10 5.70
C PRO A 16 -9.39 -15.38 4.75
N ASN A 17 -10.36 -14.47 4.64
CA ASN A 17 -11.51 -14.58 3.75
C ASN A 17 -11.33 -13.88 2.38
N SER A 18 -10.34 -13.04 2.20
CA SER A 18 -10.08 -12.31 0.93
C SER A 18 -9.87 -13.24 -0.27
N ASN A 19 -9.65 -14.52 -0.03
CA ASN A 19 -9.37 -15.52 -1.09
C ASN A 19 -10.62 -16.29 -1.56
N LYS A 20 -11.83 -16.00 -1.03
CA LYS A 20 -13.04 -16.78 -1.40
C LYS A 20 -13.85 -16.22 -2.56
N ASP A 21 -13.73 -14.95 -2.90
CA ASP A 21 -14.64 -14.32 -3.86
C ASP A 21 -14.09 -14.13 -5.28
N ASN A 22 -12.84 -14.50 -5.56
CA ASN A 22 -12.28 -14.39 -6.92
C ASN A 22 -12.45 -15.62 -7.81
N LYS A 23 -13.32 -16.58 -7.44
CA LYS A 23 -13.81 -17.59 -8.38
C LYS A 23 -15.12 -17.17 -9.02
N LYS A 24 -15.19 -15.99 -9.63
CA LYS A 24 -16.15 -15.77 -10.72
C LYS A 24 -15.65 -16.57 -11.92
N THR A 25 -16.10 -17.81 -11.96
CA THR A 25 -16.03 -18.72 -13.09
C THR A 25 -16.56 -17.99 -14.32
N ILE A 26 -15.64 -17.60 -15.21
CA ILE A 26 -16.00 -17.16 -16.55
C ILE A 26 -16.44 -18.41 -17.29
N PHE A 27 -17.73 -18.74 -17.23
CA PHE A 27 -18.36 -19.64 -18.18
C PHE A 27 -18.51 -18.89 -19.51
N ILE A 28 -17.47 -18.94 -20.34
CA ILE A 28 -17.61 -18.61 -21.76
C ILE A 28 -18.36 -19.76 -22.37
N THR A 29 -19.65 -19.56 -22.59
CA THR A 29 -20.49 -20.43 -23.38
C THR A 29 -19.93 -20.47 -24.81
N ILE A 30 -19.40 -21.62 -25.21
CA ILE A 30 -19.00 -21.90 -26.59
C ILE A 30 -20.29 -22.01 -27.40
N GLY A 31 -20.66 -20.94 -28.03
CA GLY A 31 -21.79 -20.89 -28.94
C GLY A 31 -21.47 -20.05 -30.16
N LEU A 32 -21.44 -20.72 -31.31
CA LEU A 32 -21.44 -20.23 -32.70
C LEU A 32 -20.09 -19.94 -33.36
N LEU A 33 -19.64 -20.98 -33.97
CA LEU A 33 -18.71 -21.05 -35.09
C LEU A 33 -19.18 -20.21 -36.29
N LEU A 34 -18.20 -19.72 -37.06
CA LEU A 34 -18.24 -19.36 -38.47
C LEU A 34 -18.48 -17.90 -38.88
N ALA A 35 -17.99 -16.90 -38.11
CA ALA A 35 -17.80 -15.56 -38.71
C ALA A 35 -16.55 -14.82 -38.24
N ALA A 36 -15.50 -15.50 -37.75
CA ALA A 36 -14.44 -14.87 -36.99
C ALA A 36 -13.00 -15.10 -37.51
N ILE A 37 -12.81 -15.40 -38.79
CA ILE A 37 -11.44 -15.71 -39.27
C ILE A 37 -10.63 -14.48 -39.65
N ILE A 38 -11.21 -13.28 -39.73
CA ILE A 38 -10.47 -12.04 -40.12
C ILE A 38 -10.42 -10.97 -39.03
N GLY A 39 -11.27 -11.01 -38.00
CA GLY A 39 -11.32 -9.95 -36.95
C GLY A 39 -10.67 -10.30 -35.61
N ALA A 40 -10.46 -11.60 -35.34
CA ALA A 40 -9.97 -12.07 -34.03
C ALA A 40 -8.53 -11.66 -33.67
N PRO A 41 -7.54 -11.64 -34.60
CA PRO A 41 -6.17 -11.31 -34.22
C PRO A 41 -5.99 -9.85 -33.79
N THR A 42 -6.71 -8.92 -34.40
CA THR A 42 -6.58 -7.49 -34.07
C THR A 42 -7.17 -7.14 -32.70
N LEU A 43 -8.27 -7.79 -32.31
CA LEU A 43 -8.88 -7.57 -31.00
C LEU A 43 -8.01 -8.15 -29.87
N MET A 44 -7.46 -9.35 -30.07
CA MET A 44 -6.53 -9.97 -29.12
C MET A 44 -5.26 -9.15 -28.95
N ILE A 45 -4.67 -8.66 -30.04
CA ILE A 45 -3.47 -7.82 -30.00
C ILE A 45 -3.75 -6.52 -29.24
N SER A 46 -4.91 -5.90 -29.41
CA SER A 46 -5.27 -4.68 -28.69
C SER A 46 -5.47 -4.91 -27.18
N ILE A 47 -6.05 -6.04 -26.78
CA ILE A 47 -6.20 -6.42 -25.37
C ILE A 47 -4.82 -6.68 -24.75
N PHE A 48 -3.97 -7.47 -25.40
CA PHE A 48 -2.61 -7.73 -24.91
C PHE A 48 -1.75 -6.47 -24.83
N ASN A 49 -1.86 -5.57 -25.80
CA ASN A 49 -1.14 -4.28 -25.76
C ASN A 49 -1.65 -3.35 -24.66
N ARG A 50 -2.96 -3.35 -24.38
CA ARG A 50 -3.55 -2.58 -23.30
C ARG A 50 -3.13 -3.10 -21.93
N GLU A 51 -3.12 -4.42 -21.73
CA GLU A 51 -2.65 -5.03 -20.48
C GLU A 51 -1.14 -4.82 -20.27
N ARG A 52 -0.36 -4.88 -21.33
CA ARG A 52 1.09 -4.59 -21.27
C ARG A 52 1.34 -3.12 -20.92
N SER A 53 0.65 -2.20 -21.58
CA SER A 53 0.75 -0.76 -21.30
C SER A 53 0.33 -0.43 -19.86
N ASN A 54 -0.71 -1.08 -19.34
CA ASN A 54 -1.13 -0.90 -17.95
C ASN A 54 -0.08 -1.43 -16.96
N ARG A 55 0.52 -2.60 -17.22
CA ARG A 55 1.60 -3.15 -16.38
C ARG A 55 2.87 -2.31 -16.42
N ASP A 56 3.25 -1.81 -17.58
CA ASP A 56 4.41 -0.94 -17.73
C ASP A 56 4.20 0.38 -16.98
N GLY A 57 2.98 0.94 -17.04
CA GLY A 57 2.58 2.12 -16.26
C GLY A 57 2.59 1.86 -14.75
N GLU A 58 2.07 0.72 -14.31
CA GLU A 58 2.06 0.33 -12.90
C GLU A 58 3.47 0.17 -12.34
N TYR A 59 4.34 -0.49 -13.09
CA TYR A 59 5.75 -0.64 -12.73
C TYR A 59 6.46 0.71 -12.63
N ALA A 60 6.20 1.64 -13.53
CA ALA A 60 6.80 2.97 -13.52
C ALA A 60 6.42 3.77 -12.26
N TYR A 61 5.15 3.73 -11.85
CA TYR A 61 4.70 4.37 -10.60
C TYR A 61 5.35 3.75 -9.37
N THR A 62 5.39 2.43 -9.30
CA THR A 62 6.02 1.70 -8.19
C THR A 62 7.50 2.08 -8.07
N LYS A 63 8.21 2.09 -9.18
CA LYS A 63 9.63 2.48 -9.20
C LYS A 63 9.85 3.94 -8.80
N THR A 64 8.93 4.83 -9.19
CA THR A 64 8.98 6.23 -8.80
C THR A 64 8.79 6.39 -7.30
N LEU A 65 7.82 5.67 -6.72
CA LEU A 65 7.56 5.69 -5.27
C LEU A 65 8.75 5.13 -4.49
N GLU A 66 9.31 3.98 -4.89
CA GLU A 66 10.53 3.43 -4.27
C GLU A 66 11.69 4.43 -4.26
N ASN A 67 11.95 5.08 -5.39
CA ASN A 67 13.01 6.07 -5.48
C ASN A 67 12.74 7.26 -4.56
N LEU A 68 11.50 7.70 -4.47
CA LEU A 68 11.10 8.81 -3.60
C LEU A 68 11.27 8.43 -2.12
N ILE A 69 10.84 7.24 -1.70
CA ILE A 69 11.03 6.70 -0.35
C ILE A 69 12.53 6.72 0.02
N ARG A 70 13.39 6.22 -0.88
CA ARG A 70 14.85 6.24 -0.66
C ARG A 70 15.42 7.66 -0.60
N ASN A 71 14.89 8.58 -1.40
CA ASN A 71 15.35 9.97 -1.43
C ASN A 71 14.98 10.75 -0.15
N VAL A 72 13.91 10.38 0.53
CA VAL A 72 13.56 10.95 1.85
C VAL A 72 14.37 10.32 3.00
N GLY A 73 15.21 9.31 2.71
CA GLY A 73 16.15 8.71 3.65
C GLY A 73 15.72 7.35 4.22
N THR A 74 14.54 6.85 3.83
CA THR A 74 14.00 5.57 4.29
C THR A 74 14.56 4.41 3.47
N GLU A 75 15.07 3.37 4.13
CA GLU A 75 15.55 2.14 3.49
C GLU A 75 14.37 1.20 3.21
N ILE A 76 14.39 0.45 2.09
CA ILE A 76 13.44 -0.63 1.82
C ILE A 76 14.19 -1.95 1.95
N LYS A 77 13.74 -2.81 2.86
CA LYS A 77 14.33 -4.10 3.19
C LYS A 77 13.34 -5.24 2.96
N GLU A 78 13.86 -6.40 2.62
CA GLU A 78 13.08 -7.62 2.49
C GLU A 78 13.48 -8.61 3.60
N ARG A 79 12.49 -9.27 4.20
CA ARG A 79 12.68 -10.28 5.24
C ARG A 79 11.85 -11.52 4.95
N ASN A 80 12.33 -12.68 5.45
CA ASN A 80 11.65 -13.97 5.32
C ASN A 80 11.33 -14.60 6.69
N ASP A 81 11.45 -13.81 7.76
CA ASP A 81 11.30 -14.24 9.16
C ASP A 81 10.30 -13.35 9.92
N CYS A 82 9.39 -12.72 9.22
CA CYS A 82 8.33 -11.94 9.84
C CYS A 82 7.27 -12.86 10.49
N GLU A 83 6.52 -12.28 11.45
CA GLU A 83 5.36 -12.94 12.04
C GLU A 83 4.29 -13.28 10.99
N ASN A 84 3.53 -14.34 11.25
CA ASN A 84 2.49 -14.78 10.33
C ASN A 84 1.41 -13.70 10.15
N GLY A 85 1.07 -13.42 8.90
CA GLY A 85 0.05 -12.46 8.53
C GLY A 85 0.55 -11.02 8.35
N VAL A 86 1.76 -10.69 8.79
CA VAL A 86 2.36 -9.36 8.58
C VAL A 86 2.94 -9.29 7.17
N GLN A 87 2.38 -8.44 6.31
CA GLN A 87 2.84 -8.26 4.92
C GLN A 87 4.04 -7.33 4.82
N GLY A 88 4.11 -6.33 5.70
CA GLY A 88 5.18 -5.37 5.83
C GLY A 88 4.89 -4.38 6.94
N TYR A 89 5.85 -3.53 7.22
CA TYR A 89 5.71 -2.47 8.22
C TYR A 89 6.76 -1.38 8.02
N TYR A 90 6.44 -0.17 8.50
CA TYR A 90 7.38 0.93 8.63
C TYR A 90 7.94 0.97 10.05
N LEU A 91 9.26 1.12 10.16
CA LEU A 91 9.98 1.24 11.43
C LEU A 91 10.77 2.55 11.45
N PHE A 92 10.46 3.39 12.43
CA PHE A 92 11.21 4.61 12.70
C PHE A 92 11.64 4.64 14.16
N GLU A 93 12.95 4.59 14.42
CA GLU A 93 13.50 4.60 15.77
C GLU A 93 14.72 5.52 15.88
N LYS A 94 14.63 6.51 16.76
CA LYS A 94 15.77 7.37 17.13
C LYS A 94 16.37 6.92 18.46
N ILE A 95 17.54 6.27 18.37
CA ILE A 95 18.28 5.85 19.56
C ILE A 95 19.41 6.85 19.80
N PRO A 96 19.48 7.54 20.97
CA PRO A 96 20.55 8.47 21.26
C PRO A 96 21.94 7.82 21.09
N GLY A 97 22.81 8.46 20.29
CA GLY A 97 24.17 7.97 20.03
C GLY A 97 24.28 6.81 19.03
N LYS A 98 23.18 6.39 18.38
CA LYS A 98 23.18 5.39 17.31
C LYS A 98 22.60 5.99 16.00
N LYS A 99 22.82 5.27 14.90
CA LYS A 99 22.15 5.59 13.63
C LYS A 99 20.64 5.45 13.82
N THR A 100 19.88 6.43 13.37
CA THR A 100 18.41 6.33 13.28
C THR A 100 18.04 5.15 12.40
N ILE A 101 17.10 4.35 12.84
CA ILE A 101 16.48 3.33 12.02
C ILE A 101 15.29 4.02 11.33
N ASP A 102 15.24 3.95 10.02
CA ASP A 102 14.17 4.47 9.17
C ASP A 102 14.03 3.54 7.98
N GLU A 103 13.11 2.59 8.08
CA GLU A 103 13.00 1.51 7.10
C GLU A 103 11.57 1.02 6.90
N ILE A 104 11.25 0.67 5.63
CA ILE A 104 10.12 -0.19 5.29
C ILE A 104 10.63 -1.62 5.20
N VAL A 105 9.96 -2.53 5.90
CA VAL A 105 10.24 -3.96 5.82
C VAL A 105 9.15 -4.67 5.03
N ILE A 106 9.54 -5.46 4.03
CA ILE A 106 8.65 -6.31 3.23
C ILE A 106 8.81 -7.74 3.72
N CYS A 107 7.70 -8.33 4.14
CA CYS A 107 7.67 -9.67 4.76
C CYS A 107 7.39 -10.76 3.71
N ASN A 108 8.41 -11.15 2.95
CA ASN A 108 8.27 -12.06 1.80
C ASN A 108 7.67 -13.43 2.17
N ASN A 109 7.93 -13.94 3.40
CA ASN A 109 7.39 -15.22 3.87
C ASN A 109 5.85 -15.25 3.98
N ASN A 110 5.18 -14.11 3.98
CA ASN A 110 3.72 -14.01 4.08
C ASN A 110 3.02 -13.84 2.73
N TYR A 111 3.76 -13.97 1.61
CA TYR A 111 3.20 -13.96 0.26
C TYR A 111 3.27 -15.35 -0.38
N MET A 112 2.30 -15.68 -1.22
CA MET A 112 2.13 -17.02 -1.83
C MET A 112 3.38 -17.52 -2.56
N PHE A 113 4.15 -16.64 -3.19
CA PHE A 113 5.39 -16.97 -3.92
C PHE A 113 6.63 -16.41 -3.27
N ASN A 114 6.61 -16.20 -1.94
CA ASN A 114 7.65 -15.52 -1.16
C ASN A 114 8.01 -14.13 -1.72
N LYS A 115 7.03 -13.46 -2.31
CA LYS A 115 7.09 -12.06 -2.74
C LYS A 115 5.69 -11.55 -3.07
N PRO A 116 5.41 -10.26 -2.86
CA PRO A 116 4.16 -9.65 -3.27
C PRO A 116 4.02 -9.63 -4.80
N ASN A 117 2.79 -9.74 -5.30
CA ASN A 117 2.52 -9.40 -6.69
C ASN A 117 2.61 -7.86 -6.89
N PRO A 118 2.67 -7.35 -8.14
CA PRO A 118 2.86 -5.91 -8.37
C PRO A 118 1.81 -5.01 -7.71
N THR A 119 0.54 -5.43 -7.65
CA THR A 119 -0.54 -4.67 -7.02
C THR A 119 -0.43 -4.70 -5.50
N GLU A 120 -0.15 -5.85 -4.90
CA GLU A 120 0.11 -5.99 -3.46
C GLU A 120 1.32 -5.15 -3.05
N TYR A 121 2.38 -5.19 -3.86
CA TYR A 121 3.60 -4.42 -3.60
C TYR A 121 3.34 -2.91 -3.65
N TRP A 122 2.59 -2.44 -4.65
CA TRP A 122 2.17 -1.04 -4.70
C TRP A 122 1.38 -0.63 -3.47
N ARG A 123 0.35 -1.43 -3.10
CA ARG A 123 -0.50 -1.14 -1.93
C ARG A 123 0.32 -1.07 -0.65
N LEU A 124 1.23 -2.04 -0.45
CA LEU A 124 2.15 -2.03 0.69
C LEU A 124 2.99 -0.75 0.72
N LEU A 125 3.64 -0.39 -0.38
CA LEU A 125 4.45 0.83 -0.44
C LEU A 125 3.62 2.10 -0.21
N ALA A 126 2.40 2.18 -0.74
CA ALA A 126 1.49 3.30 -0.53
C ALA A 126 1.10 3.43 0.94
N HIS A 127 0.79 2.31 1.60
CA HIS A 127 0.49 2.24 3.03
C HIS A 127 1.68 2.72 3.87
N GLU A 128 2.83 2.08 3.72
CA GLU A 128 4.00 2.36 4.55
C GLU A 128 4.58 3.77 4.27
N SER A 129 4.46 4.27 3.04
CA SER A 129 4.84 5.65 2.74
C SER A 129 3.93 6.68 3.44
N THR A 130 2.70 6.31 3.78
CA THR A 130 1.82 7.16 4.59
C THR A 130 2.37 7.30 6.00
N HIS A 131 2.87 6.24 6.60
CA HIS A 131 3.55 6.31 7.90
C HIS A 131 4.85 7.12 7.84
N ILE A 132 5.60 7.08 6.73
CA ILE A 132 6.73 8.01 6.51
C ILE A 132 6.25 9.46 6.53
N MET A 133 5.16 9.77 5.81
CA MET A 133 4.59 11.12 5.79
C MET A 133 4.15 11.57 7.17
N GLN A 134 3.50 10.71 7.95
CA GLN A 134 3.13 10.97 9.34
C GLN A 134 4.37 11.23 10.23
N ALA A 135 5.43 10.44 10.03
CA ALA A 135 6.71 10.67 10.74
C ALA A 135 7.38 12.00 10.34
N CYS A 136 7.36 12.37 9.05
CA CYS A 136 7.84 13.68 8.58
C CYS A 136 7.05 14.85 9.19
N LEU A 137 5.75 14.65 9.44
CA LEU A 137 4.86 15.65 10.03
C LEU A 137 4.93 15.68 11.56
N GLY A 138 5.24 14.54 12.18
CA GLY A 138 5.06 14.32 13.61
C GLY A 138 3.59 14.22 14.05
N THR A 139 2.68 14.04 13.11
CA THR A 139 1.21 13.94 13.32
C THR A 139 0.54 13.31 12.10
N ASN A 140 -0.78 13.15 12.15
CA ASN A 140 -1.60 12.74 11.00
C ASN A 140 -1.46 13.73 9.82
N LEU A 141 -1.67 13.24 8.60
CA LEU A 141 -1.63 14.05 7.38
C LEU A 141 -2.81 15.02 7.31
N TYR A 142 -3.94 14.59 7.84
CA TYR A 142 -5.22 15.27 7.73
C TYR A 142 -5.81 15.55 9.12
N GLY A 143 -6.71 16.53 9.20
CA GLY A 143 -7.43 16.82 10.43
C GLY A 143 -8.50 15.77 10.75
N SER A 144 -8.89 15.66 12.02
CA SER A 144 -9.86 14.66 12.52
C SER A 144 -11.18 14.63 11.73
N TYR A 145 -11.63 15.75 11.19
CA TYR A 145 -12.84 15.81 10.37
C TYR A 145 -12.67 15.06 9.04
N GLN A 146 -11.53 15.25 8.38
CA GLN A 146 -11.21 14.58 7.11
C GLN A 146 -10.96 13.08 7.33
N ILE A 147 -10.31 12.70 8.43
CA ILE A 147 -10.12 11.28 8.80
C ILE A 147 -11.46 10.58 8.99
N LYS A 148 -12.43 11.26 9.57
CA LYS A 148 -13.79 10.72 9.68
C LYS A 148 -14.45 10.47 8.33
N ASP A 149 -14.28 11.37 7.37
CA ASP A 149 -14.78 11.18 6.00
C ASP A 149 -14.07 10.02 5.30
N MET A 150 -12.73 9.91 5.46
CA MET A 150 -11.93 8.77 4.98
C MET A 150 -12.40 7.44 5.59
N SER A 151 -12.74 7.43 6.86
CA SER A 151 -13.30 6.26 7.56
C SER A 151 -14.61 5.78 6.92
N TYR A 152 -15.49 6.70 6.53
CA TYR A 152 -16.73 6.34 5.81
C TYR A 152 -16.45 5.84 4.39
N GLU A 153 -15.53 6.50 3.66
CA GLU A 153 -15.12 6.01 2.34
C GLU A 153 -14.50 4.61 2.41
N LEU A 154 -13.67 4.36 3.42
CA LEU A 154 -13.06 3.06 3.63
C LEU A 154 -14.11 1.99 3.96
N MET A 155 -15.10 2.31 4.79
CA MET A 155 -16.21 1.42 5.10
C MET A 155 -17.01 1.04 3.85
N ASP A 156 -17.19 1.98 2.90
CA ASP A 156 -17.92 1.74 1.65
C ASP A 156 -17.10 0.96 0.62
N GLN A 157 -15.80 1.20 0.51
CA GLN A 157 -14.92 0.62 -0.51
C GLN A 157 -14.21 -0.65 -0.06
N ASP A 158 -13.86 -0.77 1.22
CA ASP A 158 -13.14 -1.90 1.81
C ASP A 158 -13.57 -2.12 3.28
N GLU A 159 -14.79 -2.60 3.47
CA GLU A 159 -15.38 -2.85 4.79
C GLU A 159 -14.49 -3.76 5.67
N ASN A 160 -13.77 -4.70 5.08
CA ASN A 160 -12.91 -5.61 5.83
C ASN A 160 -11.72 -4.87 6.45
N SER A 161 -11.05 -4.01 5.68
CA SER A 161 -9.98 -3.16 6.21
C SER A 161 -10.50 -2.22 7.30
N TYR A 162 -11.67 -1.59 7.10
CA TYR A 162 -12.33 -0.76 8.10
C TYR A 162 -12.55 -1.51 9.41
N ARG A 163 -13.17 -2.70 9.37
CA ARG A 163 -13.42 -3.52 10.56
C ARG A 163 -12.13 -3.98 11.24
N THR A 164 -11.11 -4.32 10.46
CA THR A 164 -9.80 -4.73 10.98
C THR A 164 -9.15 -3.61 11.78
N ILE A 165 -9.16 -2.38 11.27
CA ILE A 165 -8.60 -1.22 11.98
C ILE A 165 -9.29 -1.05 13.33
N HIS A 166 -10.61 -0.97 13.35
CA HIS A 166 -11.38 -0.77 14.58
C HIS A 166 -11.24 -1.90 15.61
N SER A 167 -10.90 -3.11 15.18
CA SER A 167 -10.72 -4.25 16.09
C SER A 167 -9.28 -4.46 16.56
N ALA A 168 -8.29 -4.06 15.77
CA ALA A 168 -6.89 -4.39 16.01
C ALA A 168 -6.10 -3.23 16.63
N TYR A 169 -6.52 -1.98 16.39
CA TYR A 169 -5.75 -0.82 16.81
C TYR A 169 -6.38 -0.08 18.00
N SER A 170 -5.54 0.54 18.84
CA SER A 170 -6.00 1.46 19.86
C SER A 170 -6.48 2.76 19.21
N LEU A 171 -7.39 3.49 19.87
CA LEU A 171 -7.93 4.75 19.38
C LEU A 171 -6.85 5.76 18.97
N SER A 172 -5.69 5.75 19.65
CA SER A 172 -4.58 6.66 19.32
C SER A 172 -3.84 6.31 18.03
N LYS A 173 -3.95 5.06 17.54
CA LYS A 173 -3.32 4.59 16.30
C LYS A 173 -4.31 4.43 15.15
N GLU A 174 -5.59 4.38 15.46
CA GLU A 174 -6.67 4.14 14.51
C GLU A 174 -6.69 5.18 13.39
N ASP A 175 -6.56 6.45 13.74
CA ASP A 175 -6.53 7.56 12.77
C ASP A 175 -5.36 7.42 11.77
N ASN A 176 -4.19 7.03 12.25
CA ASN A 176 -3.02 6.80 11.39
C ASN A 176 -3.26 5.67 10.38
N GLU A 177 -3.89 4.59 10.83
CA GLU A 177 -4.19 3.43 9.99
C GLU A 177 -5.31 3.70 9.01
N ILE A 178 -6.32 4.49 9.39
CA ILE A 178 -7.37 4.96 8.47
C ILE A 178 -6.74 5.74 7.32
N GLU A 179 -5.85 6.70 7.62
CA GLU A 179 -5.12 7.45 6.59
C GLU A 179 -4.30 6.54 5.66
N ALA A 180 -3.56 5.58 6.24
CA ALA A 180 -2.72 4.67 5.48
C ALA A 180 -3.54 3.75 4.55
N ARG A 181 -4.63 3.18 5.06
CA ARG A 181 -5.55 2.36 4.24
C ARG A 181 -6.28 3.16 3.19
N TRP A 182 -6.74 4.35 3.52
CA TRP A 182 -7.37 5.25 2.55
C TRP A 182 -6.39 5.63 1.43
N MET A 183 -5.12 5.89 1.77
CA MET A 183 -4.08 6.25 0.81
C MET A 183 -3.80 5.11 -0.20
N GLU A 184 -3.92 3.84 0.19
CA GLU A 184 -3.81 2.70 -0.73
C GLU A 184 -4.83 2.73 -1.88
N LEU A 185 -5.99 3.34 -1.65
CA LEU A 185 -7.10 3.43 -2.61
C LEU A 185 -6.96 4.64 -3.53
N GLN A 186 -6.05 5.56 -3.23
CA GLN A 186 -5.90 6.79 -4.00
C GLN A 186 -5.17 6.58 -5.34
N PRO A 187 -5.37 7.47 -6.33
CA PRO A 187 -4.60 7.45 -7.56
C PRO A 187 -3.10 7.47 -7.28
N LYS A 188 -2.33 6.62 -7.98
CA LYS A 188 -0.89 6.44 -7.75
C LYS A 188 -0.09 7.75 -7.75
N GLN A 189 -0.44 8.67 -8.67
CA GLN A 189 0.19 9.98 -8.73
C GLN A 189 -0.07 10.81 -7.46
N TYR A 190 -1.26 10.70 -6.89
CA TYR A 190 -1.62 11.42 -5.66
C TYR A 190 -0.74 11.02 -4.48
N VAL A 191 -0.49 9.70 -4.30
CA VAL A 191 0.41 9.17 -3.26
C VAL A 191 1.82 9.74 -3.41
N ILE A 192 2.37 9.69 -4.65
CA ILE A 192 3.70 10.20 -4.97
C ILE A 192 3.81 11.70 -4.68
N ASP A 193 2.85 12.49 -5.12
CA ASP A 193 2.88 13.95 -4.95
C ASP A 193 2.72 14.33 -3.46
N THR A 194 1.89 13.58 -2.72
CA THR A 194 1.73 13.80 -1.27
C THR A 194 3.01 13.50 -0.52
N LEU A 195 3.68 12.36 -0.78
CA LEU A 195 4.97 12.04 -0.15
C LEU A 195 6.02 13.10 -0.44
N ARG A 196 6.14 13.54 -1.70
CA ARG A 196 7.07 14.59 -2.09
C ARG A 196 6.82 15.88 -1.33
N LYS A 197 5.57 16.34 -1.30
CA LYS A 197 5.16 17.56 -0.61
C LYS A 197 5.43 17.50 0.88
N GLN A 198 5.12 16.38 1.53
CA GLN A 198 5.17 16.29 2.98
C GLN A 198 6.59 16.07 3.52
N CYS A 199 7.47 15.40 2.79
CA CYS A 199 8.80 15.05 3.30
C CYS A 199 9.97 15.77 2.60
N MET A 200 9.84 16.20 1.33
CA MET A 200 10.95 16.80 0.58
C MET A 200 10.85 18.33 0.47
N GLU A 201 9.65 18.88 0.40
CA GLU A 201 9.45 20.33 0.17
C GLU A 201 9.37 21.13 1.47
N ARG A 202 9.50 20.48 2.62
CA ARG A 202 9.56 21.19 3.90
C ARG A 202 10.93 21.84 4.10
N PRO A 203 10.98 23.10 4.59
CA PRO A 203 12.21 23.64 5.15
C PRO A 203 12.63 22.68 6.28
N GLN A 204 13.83 22.11 6.15
CA GLN A 204 14.43 21.41 7.28
C GLN A 204 14.69 22.48 8.33
N ASP A 205 13.88 22.50 9.39
CA ASP A 205 14.13 23.34 10.53
C ASP A 205 15.49 22.95 11.11
N SER A 206 16.47 23.80 10.82
CA SER A 206 17.88 23.71 11.23
C SER A 206 18.08 24.03 12.71
#